data_a63c8a5c73fbe6b9632f9db55322772f
#
_entry.id   a63c8a5c73fbe6b9632f9db55322772f
#
_cell.length_a   1.000
_cell.length_b   1.000
_cell.length_c   1.000
_cell.angle_alpha   90.00
_cell.angle_beta   90.00
_cell.angle_gamma   90.00
#
_symmetry.space_group_name_H-M   'P 1'
#
loop_
_entity.id
_entity.type
_entity.pdbx_description
1 polymer ?
#
loop_
_entity_poly.entity_id
_entity_poly.type
_entity_poly.pdbx_seq_one_letter_code
_entity_poly.pdbx_strand_id
1 'polypeptide(L)'
;MQTNSEVTAPPEPAQTVPDNLEDFMSLTEDRGVLKKIIKEGIKDSCPVDGDTVFVHYVGTYHGGDQHGQKFDSSRDRNERFKFNVGKSEVIKAWDLVIPTMKLGEVCELVALPDYAYKDGKTLKFEIELLEFYGEDISREQDGTAKMSVLSKGPQVFCPEAGATVELHLKGLHDGKVFDDREVSYCVGDYSEVGIPRGVDSAVRKMRAEGKSIVRVSKQNSLGEEQCAKFGIPPGSSLEYEVTLKSFEKVKSIQSLSSFSEQMEHARKIRSHINEYLKVGKHTLAQDMYINLLGELLYVVTQGVKEKQTLDQEMIAVHLNLALSFLRENNPTGIIDNCDKVLDFDASNEKALFRKGQAFLLRGDVEQALHLFKRVLNSYPENTAAAAQVRVCENTLKNVKEQEKKMFRSAFKRLQKAGFSSSEEMTKTEAPTAAAPPAEA
;
A
#
# COMPACT_ATOMS: atom_id res chain seq x y z
N MET A 1 25.37 -51.03 -47.42
CA MET A 1 24.85 -50.99 -46.07
C MET A 1 25.97 -50.53 -45.15
N GLN A 2 26.02 -49.26 -44.87
CA GLN A 2 26.98 -48.67 -43.93
C GLN A 2 26.20 -48.43 -42.60
N THR A 3 26.62 -49.14 -41.58
CA THR A 3 26.12 -48.96 -40.22
C THR A 3 26.89 -47.81 -39.56
N ASN A 4 26.19 -46.67 -39.33
CA ASN A 4 26.68 -45.60 -38.47
C ASN A 4 26.59 -46.05 -37.01
N SER A 5 27.72 -46.26 -36.40
CA SER A 5 27.84 -46.37 -34.95
C SER A 5 27.95 -44.96 -34.35
N GLU A 6 26.87 -44.47 -33.70
CA GLU A 6 26.95 -43.32 -32.84
C GLU A 6 27.85 -43.59 -31.62
N VAL A 7 28.98 -42.90 -31.58
CA VAL A 7 29.86 -42.85 -30.41
C VAL A 7 29.19 -41.90 -29.39
N THR A 8 28.55 -42.47 -28.40
CA THR A 8 28.12 -41.69 -27.21
C THR A 8 29.37 -41.26 -26.45
N ALA A 9 29.50 -39.93 -26.30
CA ALA A 9 30.52 -39.34 -25.43
C ALA A 9 30.37 -39.88 -23.98
N PRO A 10 31.48 -40.14 -23.26
CA PRO A 10 31.40 -40.59 -21.88
C PRO A 10 30.73 -39.50 -21.00
N PRO A 11 29.96 -39.88 -19.96
CA PRO A 11 29.35 -38.91 -19.05
C PRO A 11 30.47 -38.10 -18.41
N GLU A 12 30.31 -36.78 -18.37
CA GLU A 12 31.19 -35.88 -17.64
C GLU A 12 31.36 -36.37 -16.19
N PRO A 13 32.58 -36.30 -15.62
CA PRO A 13 32.79 -36.76 -14.23
C PRO A 13 31.95 -35.93 -13.27
N ALA A 14 31.23 -36.62 -12.43
CA ALA A 14 30.44 -36.00 -11.34
C ALA A 14 31.35 -35.02 -10.58
N GLN A 15 30.94 -33.77 -10.50
CA GLN A 15 31.66 -32.71 -9.81
C GLN A 15 31.85 -33.11 -8.34
N THR A 16 33.05 -33.47 -7.94
CA THR A 16 33.37 -33.88 -6.58
C THR A 16 33.31 -32.68 -5.66
N VAL A 17 32.46 -32.78 -4.59
CA VAL A 17 32.43 -31.82 -3.50
C VAL A 17 33.85 -31.75 -2.87
N PRO A 18 34.46 -30.53 -2.73
CA PRO A 18 35.78 -30.41 -2.14
C PRO A 18 35.85 -30.98 -0.71
N ASP A 19 36.95 -31.64 -0.36
CA ASP A 19 37.21 -32.20 0.97
C ASP A 19 37.12 -31.14 2.07
N ASN A 20 36.46 -31.46 3.17
CA ASN A 20 36.23 -30.67 4.39
C ASN A 20 34.88 -29.98 4.55
N LEU A 21 33.80 -30.55 4.00
CA LEU A 21 32.41 -30.02 4.18
C LEU A 21 31.51 -30.94 5.05
N GLU A 22 32.11 -31.74 5.93
CA GLU A 22 31.38 -32.66 6.81
C GLU A 22 30.44 -31.94 7.78
N ASP A 23 30.78 -30.71 8.20
CA ASP A 23 29.98 -29.87 9.11
C ASP A 23 28.86 -29.08 8.39
N PHE A 24 28.75 -29.21 7.08
CA PHE A 24 27.74 -28.49 6.31
C PHE A 24 26.48 -29.33 6.12
N MET A 25 25.35 -28.72 6.37
CA MET A 25 24.02 -29.26 6.08
C MET A 25 23.71 -29.09 4.59
N SER A 26 23.28 -30.15 3.91
CA SER A 26 22.83 -30.08 2.54
C SER A 26 21.39 -29.54 2.46
N LEU A 27 21.17 -28.55 1.60
CA LEU A 27 19.85 -28.02 1.26
C LEU A 27 19.24 -28.64 -0.01
N THR A 28 20.04 -29.44 -0.75
CA THR A 28 19.61 -30.14 -1.97
C THR A 28 20.03 -31.60 -1.93
N GLU A 29 19.26 -32.48 -2.59
CA GLU A 29 19.53 -33.94 -2.61
C GLU A 29 20.89 -34.27 -3.24
N ASP A 30 21.30 -33.52 -4.25
CA ASP A 30 22.55 -33.63 -4.98
C ASP A 30 23.77 -33.01 -4.27
N ARG A 31 23.55 -32.45 -3.04
CA ARG A 31 24.56 -31.70 -2.28
C ARG A 31 25.14 -30.50 -3.05
N GLY A 32 24.40 -29.96 -3.99
CA GLY A 32 24.79 -28.78 -4.78
C GLY A 32 24.77 -27.46 -4.01
N VAL A 33 24.03 -27.41 -2.88
CA VAL A 33 23.93 -26.26 -1.98
C VAL A 33 24.13 -26.71 -0.55
N LEU A 34 25.20 -26.23 0.07
CA LEU A 34 25.60 -26.61 1.42
C LEU A 34 25.65 -25.39 2.34
N LYS A 35 25.06 -25.49 3.52
CA LYS A 35 24.96 -24.41 4.52
C LYS A 35 25.64 -24.82 5.83
N LYS A 36 26.37 -23.88 6.44
CA LYS A 36 26.89 -23.97 7.80
C LYS A 36 26.54 -22.70 8.58
N ILE A 37 25.87 -22.84 9.72
CA ILE A 37 25.56 -21.71 10.58
C ILE A 37 26.82 -21.33 11.36
N ILE A 38 27.23 -20.06 11.26
CA ILE A 38 28.37 -19.48 12.00
C ILE A 38 27.87 -18.76 13.24
N LYS A 39 26.74 -18.06 13.11
CA LYS A 39 26.09 -17.36 14.23
C LYS A 39 24.58 -17.57 14.12
N GLU A 40 23.97 -18.05 15.20
CA GLU A 40 22.51 -18.22 15.26
C GLU A 40 21.78 -16.88 15.17
N GLY A 41 20.61 -16.89 14.52
CA GLY A 41 19.71 -15.74 14.44
C GLY A 41 18.89 -15.55 15.72
N ILE A 42 18.27 -14.40 15.85
CA ILE A 42 17.61 -13.93 17.08
C ILE A 42 16.14 -14.35 17.16
N LYS A 43 15.44 -14.57 16.02
CA LYS A 43 13.99 -14.86 15.94
C LYS A 43 13.75 -16.13 15.15
N ASP A 44 12.68 -16.84 15.48
CA ASP A 44 12.28 -18.07 14.77
C ASP A 44 11.60 -17.84 13.42
N SER A 45 11.40 -16.57 12.99
CA SER A 45 10.84 -16.25 11.70
C SER A 45 11.92 -16.17 10.63
N CYS A 46 11.69 -16.86 9.51
CA CYS A 46 12.53 -16.82 8.31
C CYS A 46 11.83 -16.07 7.18
N PRO A 47 12.57 -15.53 6.20
CA PRO A 47 11.97 -14.99 4.97
C PRO A 47 11.21 -16.06 4.19
N VAL A 48 10.21 -15.64 3.44
CA VAL A 48 9.45 -16.50 2.53
C VAL A 48 9.51 -15.97 1.11
N ASP A 49 9.10 -16.77 0.13
CA ASP A 49 9.04 -16.36 -1.26
C ASP A 49 8.25 -15.06 -1.43
N GLY A 50 8.86 -14.10 -2.12
CA GLY A 50 8.31 -12.78 -2.35
C GLY A 50 8.70 -11.73 -1.31
N ASP A 51 9.31 -12.12 -0.19
CA ASP A 51 9.84 -11.17 0.79
C ASP A 51 11.04 -10.40 0.23
N THR A 52 11.14 -9.14 0.59
CA THR A 52 12.33 -8.33 0.39
C THR A 52 13.30 -8.57 1.54
N VAL A 53 14.55 -8.90 1.22
CA VAL A 53 15.61 -9.15 2.20
C VAL A 53 16.77 -8.19 2.04
N PHE A 54 17.43 -7.90 3.16
CA PHE A 54 18.67 -7.14 3.21
C PHE A 54 19.75 -7.99 3.86
N VAL A 55 20.87 -8.13 3.16
CA VAL A 55 21.99 -8.95 3.61
C VAL A 55 23.31 -8.20 3.51
N HIS A 56 24.29 -8.61 4.34
CA HIS A 56 25.69 -8.45 4.01
C HIS A 56 26.26 -9.78 3.57
N TYR A 57 27.20 -9.73 2.62
CA TYR A 57 27.89 -10.92 2.14
C TYR A 57 29.33 -10.66 1.75
N VAL A 58 30.11 -11.74 1.77
CA VAL A 58 31.44 -11.83 1.16
C VAL A 58 31.48 -13.09 0.30
N GLY A 59 31.76 -12.94 -0.98
CA GLY A 59 31.87 -14.04 -1.94
C GLY A 59 33.33 -14.36 -2.28
N THR A 60 33.68 -15.65 -2.19
CA THR A 60 35.02 -16.19 -2.51
C THR A 60 34.88 -17.39 -3.43
N TYR A 61 35.91 -17.66 -4.26
CA TYR A 61 35.99 -18.89 -5.02
C TYR A 61 36.34 -20.08 -4.09
N HIS A 62 35.72 -21.24 -4.34
CA HIS A 62 35.97 -22.44 -3.56
C HIS A 62 36.50 -23.57 -4.46
N GLY A 63 37.77 -23.99 -4.23
CA GLY A 63 38.47 -24.95 -5.05
C GLY A 63 39.24 -24.34 -6.25
N GLY A 64 40.11 -25.12 -6.86
CA GLY A 64 40.96 -24.69 -7.98
C GLY A 64 42.01 -23.63 -7.62
N ASP A 65 42.63 -23.04 -8.66
CA ASP A 65 43.74 -22.07 -8.50
C ASP A 65 43.32 -20.75 -7.82
N GLN A 66 42.04 -20.45 -7.80
CA GLN A 66 41.49 -19.24 -7.20
C GLN A 66 40.89 -19.46 -5.79
N HIS A 67 41.12 -20.63 -5.17
CA HIS A 67 40.56 -20.95 -3.87
C HIS A 67 40.86 -19.87 -2.83
N GLY A 68 39.79 -19.41 -2.16
CA GLY A 68 39.83 -18.35 -1.14
C GLY A 68 39.96 -16.92 -1.69
N GLN A 69 40.15 -16.73 -2.99
CA GLN A 69 40.16 -15.40 -3.57
C GLN A 69 38.77 -14.78 -3.54
N LYS A 70 38.68 -13.58 -2.94
CA LYS A 70 37.43 -12.80 -2.88
C LYS A 70 37.13 -12.20 -4.26
N PHE A 71 35.89 -12.36 -4.74
CA PHE A 71 35.44 -11.79 -5.99
C PHE A 71 34.42 -10.68 -5.81
N ASP A 72 33.64 -10.70 -4.70
CA ASP A 72 32.65 -9.66 -4.41
C ASP A 72 32.37 -9.56 -2.92
N SER A 73 31.97 -8.36 -2.44
CA SER A 73 31.62 -8.10 -1.05
C SER A 73 30.77 -6.84 -0.90
N SER A 74 29.59 -6.95 -0.30
CA SER A 74 28.78 -5.82 0.08
C SER A 74 29.38 -5.05 1.27
N ARG A 75 30.18 -5.73 2.11
CA ARG A 75 30.86 -5.09 3.24
C ARG A 75 31.96 -4.13 2.78
N ASP A 76 32.69 -4.48 1.71
CA ASP A 76 33.74 -3.63 1.11
C ASP A 76 33.14 -2.36 0.50
N ARG A 77 31.93 -2.44 -0.04
CA ARG A 77 31.18 -1.29 -0.56
C ARG A 77 30.46 -0.48 0.52
N ASN A 78 30.42 -1.01 1.75
CA ASN A 78 29.63 -0.46 2.86
C ASN A 78 28.16 -0.21 2.48
N GLU A 79 27.60 -1.12 1.69
CA GLU A 79 26.23 -1.04 1.17
C GLU A 79 25.51 -2.37 1.42
N ARG A 80 24.30 -2.30 2.05
CA ARG A 80 23.46 -3.48 2.22
C ARG A 80 22.93 -3.94 0.87
N PHE A 81 23.06 -5.22 0.58
CA PHE A 81 22.51 -5.78 -0.66
C PHE A 81 21.04 -6.16 -0.44
N LYS A 82 20.19 -5.72 -1.36
CA LYS A 82 18.73 -5.90 -1.32
C LYS A 82 18.27 -6.73 -2.52
N PHE A 83 17.39 -7.70 -2.28
CA PHE A 83 16.71 -8.46 -3.34
C PHE A 83 15.41 -9.09 -2.83
N ASN A 84 14.59 -9.64 -3.76
CA ASN A 84 13.33 -10.34 -3.43
C ASN A 84 13.54 -11.86 -3.55
N VAL A 85 13.20 -12.59 -2.51
CA VAL A 85 13.35 -14.04 -2.41
C VAL A 85 12.48 -14.76 -3.45
N GLY A 86 13.01 -15.78 -4.12
CA GLY A 86 12.28 -16.62 -5.08
C GLY A 86 11.94 -15.93 -6.41
N LYS A 87 12.53 -14.77 -6.70
CA LYS A 87 12.31 -14.01 -7.95
C LYS A 87 13.43 -14.17 -8.97
N SER A 88 14.39 -15.04 -8.69
CA SER A 88 15.59 -15.24 -9.56
C SER A 88 16.39 -13.95 -9.80
N GLU A 89 16.36 -13.02 -8.83
CA GLU A 89 17.16 -11.78 -8.84
C GLU A 89 18.61 -12.07 -8.44
N VAL A 90 18.85 -13.24 -7.82
CA VAL A 90 20.13 -13.73 -7.34
C VAL A 90 20.40 -15.14 -7.86
N ILE A 91 21.59 -15.70 -7.58
CA ILE A 91 21.89 -17.09 -7.91
C ILE A 91 20.95 -18.05 -7.16
N LYS A 92 20.68 -19.21 -7.78
CA LYS A 92 19.73 -20.21 -7.26
C LYS A 92 20.04 -20.65 -5.82
N ALA A 93 21.33 -20.75 -5.47
CA ALA A 93 21.75 -21.10 -4.12
C ALA A 93 21.24 -20.10 -3.06
N TRP A 94 21.18 -18.82 -3.36
CA TRP A 94 20.69 -17.80 -2.45
C TRP A 94 19.16 -17.89 -2.26
N ASP A 95 18.40 -18.07 -3.34
CA ASP A 95 16.94 -18.30 -3.26
C ASP A 95 16.59 -19.54 -2.41
N LEU A 96 17.51 -20.52 -2.31
CA LEU A 96 17.33 -21.70 -1.48
C LEU A 96 17.79 -21.51 -0.02
N VAL A 97 18.89 -20.78 0.21
CA VAL A 97 19.45 -20.64 1.58
C VAL A 97 18.73 -19.59 2.40
N ILE A 98 18.34 -18.44 1.80
CA ILE A 98 17.73 -17.32 2.53
C ILE A 98 16.42 -17.70 3.25
N PRO A 99 15.50 -18.48 2.67
CA PRO A 99 14.31 -18.95 3.38
C PRO A 99 14.58 -19.85 4.60
N THR A 100 15.81 -20.32 4.76
CA THR A 100 16.23 -21.13 5.91
C THR A 100 16.99 -20.33 6.98
N MET A 101 17.22 -19.03 6.72
CA MET A 101 17.98 -18.15 7.64
C MET A 101 17.04 -17.40 8.58
N LYS A 102 17.45 -17.29 9.84
CA LYS A 102 16.79 -16.45 10.85
C LYS A 102 17.33 -15.02 10.84
N LEU A 103 16.57 -14.07 11.33
CA LEU A 103 17.02 -12.67 11.44
C LEU A 103 18.30 -12.56 12.27
N GLY A 104 19.34 -11.92 11.76
CA GLY A 104 20.65 -11.77 12.41
C GLY A 104 21.54 -13.03 12.33
N GLU A 105 21.11 -14.07 11.61
CA GLU A 105 21.93 -15.27 11.36
C GLU A 105 23.07 -14.94 10.42
N VAL A 106 24.24 -15.52 10.69
CA VAL A 106 25.39 -15.55 9.78
C VAL A 106 25.64 -16.98 9.39
N CYS A 107 25.69 -17.26 8.10
CA CYS A 107 26.01 -18.59 7.59
C CYS A 107 27.09 -18.56 6.51
N GLU A 108 27.81 -19.68 6.40
CA GLU A 108 28.59 -20.01 5.21
C GLU A 108 27.72 -20.84 4.25
N LEU A 109 27.73 -20.46 3.01
CA LEU A 109 27.05 -21.12 1.90
C LEU A 109 28.09 -21.58 0.87
N VAL A 110 28.06 -22.85 0.49
CA VAL A 110 28.83 -23.36 -0.65
C VAL A 110 27.84 -23.74 -1.75
N ALA A 111 28.06 -23.22 -2.95
CA ALA A 111 27.20 -23.41 -4.12
C ALA A 111 28.01 -24.01 -5.25
N LEU A 112 27.63 -25.21 -5.74
CA LEU A 112 28.19 -25.81 -6.94
C LEU A 112 27.75 -24.99 -8.19
N PRO A 113 28.46 -25.15 -9.33
CA PRO A 113 28.22 -24.33 -10.51
C PRO A 113 26.79 -24.29 -11.02
N ASP A 114 26.01 -25.38 -10.91
CA ASP A 114 24.61 -25.46 -11.32
C ASP A 114 23.67 -24.58 -10.49
N TYR A 115 24.10 -24.20 -9.30
CA TYR A 115 23.40 -23.32 -8.35
C TYR A 115 24.01 -21.92 -8.23
N ALA A 116 25.14 -21.69 -8.97
CA ALA A 116 25.87 -20.44 -9.03
C ALA A 116 25.72 -19.76 -10.40
N TYR A 117 26.81 -19.22 -10.97
CA TYR A 117 26.81 -18.52 -12.27
C TYR A 117 26.94 -19.44 -13.49
N LYS A 118 26.98 -20.75 -13.30
CA LYS A 118 27.19 -21.78 -14.37
C LYS A 118 28.45 -21.58 -15.20
N ASP A 119 29.46 -20.99 -14.59
CA ASP A 119 30.81 -20.77 -15.19
C ASP A 119 31.80 -21.86 -14.85
N GLY A 120 31.34 -22.99 -14.32
CA GLY A 120 32.13 -24.13 -13.87
C GLY A 120 32.83 -23.94 -12.51
N LYS A 121 32.58 -22.82 -11.81
CA LYS A 121 33.24 -22.53 -10.53
C LYS A 121 32.31 -22.78 -9.35
N THR A 122 32.84 -23.42 -8.32
CA THR A 122 32.20 -23.52 -7.03
C THR A 122 32.43 -22.22 -6.24
N LEU A 123 31.38 -21.67 -5.67
CA LEU A 123 31.42 -20.42 -4.92
C LEU A 123 31.17 -20.67 -3.43
N LYS A 124 31.83 -19.88 -2.58
CA LYS A 124 31.56 -19.82 -1.15
C LYS A 124 31.17 -18.40 -0.76
N PHE A 125 30.11 -18.28 0.02
CA PHE A 125 29.64 -16.98 0.55
C PHE A 125 29.56 -17.07 2.07
N GLU A 126 29.96 -16.01 2.74
CA GLU A 126 29.51 -15.68 4.09
C GLU A 126 28.35 -14.72 3.92
N ILE A 127 27.17 -15.05 4.48
CA ILE A 127 25.94 -14.26 4.38
C ILE A 127 25.43 -13.95 5.76
N GLU A 128 25.10 -12.67 6.02
CA GLU A 128 24.40 -12.21 7.22
C GLU A 128 23.03 -11.66 6.83
N LEU A 129 21.96 -12.22 7.38
CA LEU A 129 20.60 -11.73 7.18
C LEU A 129 20.32 -10.59 8.15
N LEU A 130 20.23 -9.36 7.64
CA LEU A 130 20.07 -8.13 8.42
C LEU A 130 18.61 -7.77 8.70
N GLU A 131 17.77 -7.90 7.68
CA GLU A 131 16.36 -7.47 7.72
C GLU A 131 15.57 -8.17 6.61
N PHE A 132 14.29 -8.43 6.84
CA PHE A 132 13.38 -8.88 5.80
C PHE A 132 11.95 -8.46 6.10
N TYR A 133 11.16 -8.31 5.05
CA TYR A 133 9.74 -8.00 5.15
C TYR A 133 8.99 -8.39 3.87
N GLY A 134 7.69 -8.67 4.04
CA GLY A 134 6.80 -8.95 2.92
C GLY A 134 6.26 -7.71 2.23
N GLU A 135 5.22 -7.87 1.43
CA GLU A 135 4.52 -6.80 0.72
C GLU A 135 3.99 -5.74 1.69
N ASP A 136 4.19 -4.48 1.37
CA ASP A 136 3.54 -3.38 2.09
C ASP A 136 2.05 -3.36 1.73
N ILE A 137 1.23 -3.58 2.75
CA ILE A 137 -0.23 -3.61 2.67
C ILE A 137 -0.88 -2.44 3.41
N SER A 138 -0.07 -1.48 3.89
CA SER A 138 -0.60 -0.25 4.46
C SER A 138 -1.31 0.57 3.38
N ARG A 139 -2.41 1.23 3.75
CA ARG A 139 -3.20 2.05 2.82
C ARG A 139 -2.38 3.23 2.30
N GLU A 140 -1.53 3.77 3.15
CA GLU A 140 -0.67 4.92 2.90
C GLU A 140 0.68 4.53 2.25
N GLN A 141 0.95 3.23 2.04
CA GLN A 141 2.22 2.69 1.51
C GLN A 141 3.45 3.17 2.32
N ASP A 142 3.28 3.30 3.64
CA ASP A 142 4.29 3.84 4.58
C ASP A 142 5.07 2.76 5.34
N GLY A 143 4.87 1.48 4.99
CA GLY A 143 5.55 0.32 5.57
C GLY A 143 5.07 -0.05 6.97
N THR A 144 3.99 0.54 7.48
CA THR A 144 3.46 0.28 8.82
C THR A 144 2.61 -0.98 8.92
N ALA A 145 2.28 -1.62 7.79
CA ALA A 145 1.67 -2.94 7.71
C ALA A 145 2.30 -3.72 6.57
N LYS A 146 2.93 -4.87 6.86
CA LYS A 146 3.62 -5.73 5.89
C LYS A 146 3.15 -7.17 6.03
N MET A 147 2.96 -7.86 4.89
CA MET A 147 2.46 -9.22 4.84
C MET A 147 3.43 -10.14 4.10
N SER A 148 3.82 -11.23 4.77
CA SER A 148 4.57 -12.34 4.18
C SER A 148 3.62 -13.54 4.03
N VAL A 149 3.47 -14.08 2.82
CA VAL A 149 2.55 -15.18 2.53
C VAL A 149 3.24 -16.53 2.79
N LEU A 150 2.83 -17.25 3.83
CA LEU A 150 3.34 -18.59 4.17
C LEU A 150 2.75 -19.68 3.26
N SER A 151 1.43 -19.64 3.07
CA SER A 151 0.74 -20.52 2.15
C SER A 151 -0.45 -19.83 1.51
N LYS A 152 -0.63 -20.06 0.21
CA LYS A 152 -1.82 -19.60 -0.52
C LYS A 152 -2.89 -20.68 -0.43
N GLY A 153 -4.10 -20.28 -0.01
CA GLY A 153 -5.25 -21.18 -0.05
C GLY A 153 -5.64 -21.56 -1.49
N PRO A 154 -6.43 -22.64 -1.66
CA PRO A 154 -6.79 -23.21 -2.97
C PRO A 154 -7.74 -22.32 -3.78
N GLN A 155 -8.51 -21.47 -3.13
CA GLN A 155 -9.47 -20.57 -3.79
C GLN A 155 -8.76 -19.41 -4.48
N VAL A 156 -9.40 -18.86 -5.52
CA VAL A 156 -8.84 -17.71 -6.28
C VAL A 156 -9.27 -16.37 -5.67
N PHE A 157 -10.42 -16.36 -5.01
CA PHE A 157 -11.04 -15.15 -4.47
C PHE A 157 -10.51 -14.79 -3.08
N CYS A 158 -10.53 -13.50 -2.78
CA CYS A 158 -10.23 -12.94 -1.46
C CYS A 158 -11.49 -12.29 -0.89
N PRO A 159 -11.62 -12.13 0.44
CA PRO A 159 -12.75 -11.42 1.04
C PRO A 159 -12.72 -9.93 0.73
N GLU A 160 -13.90 -9.38 0.48
CA GLU A 160 -14.12 -7.95 0.26
C GLU A 160 -14.62 -7.26 1.53
N ALA A 161 -14.59 -5.92 1.55
CA ALA A 161 -15.18 -5.15 2.64
C ALA A 161 -16.66 -5.53 2.82
N GLY A 162 -17.06 -5.79 4.05
CA GLY A 162 -18.41 -6.23 4.39
C GLY A 162 -18.63 -7.75 4.35
N ALA A 163 -17.66 -8.55 3.88
CA ALA A 163 -17.73 -10.01 3.95
C ALA A 163 -17.51 -10.50 5.39
N THR A 164 -18.25 -11.52 5.82
CA THR A 164 -17.99 -12.21 7.07
C THR A 164 -16.82 -13.19 6.89
N VAL A 165 -15.82 -13.13 7.74
CA VAL A 165 -14.64 -13.98 7.71
C VAL A 165 -14.47 -14.74 9.01
N GLU A 166 -13.89 -15.94 8.93
CA GLU A 166 -13.46 -16.74 10.06
C GLU A 166 -11.95 -16.91 10.03
N LEU A 167 -11.27 -16.47 11.06
CA LEU A 167 -9.80 -16.59 11.17
C LEU A 167 -9.39 -17.35 12.41
N HIS A 168 -8.20 -17.95 12.34
CA HIS A 168 -7.36 -18.18 13.51
C HIS A 168 -6.28 -17.10 13.55
N LEU A 169 -6.18 -16.41 14.68
CA LEU A 169 -5.28 -15.28 14.91
C LEU A 169 -4.35 -15.58 16.08
N LYS A 170 -3.02 -15.50 15.85
CA LYS A 170 -2.02 -15.63 16.90
C LYS A 170 -1.12 -14.40 16.87
N GLY A 171 -1.21 -13.58 17.93
CA GLY A 171 -0.46 -12.35 18.09
C GLY A 171 0.82 -12.55 18.91
N LEU A 172 1.93 -11.98 18.42
CA LEU A 172 3.24 -12.03 19.06
C LEU A 172 3.79 -10.62 19.29
N HIS A 173 4.34 -10.39 20.47
CA HIS A 173 5.13 -9.22 20.83
C HIS A 173 6.48 -9.66 21.39
N ASP A 174 7.58 -9.25 20.77
CA ASP A 174 8.94 -9.69 21.10
C ASP A 174 9.10 -11.21 21.20
N GLY A 175 8.45 -11.96 20.29
CA GLY A 175 8.47 -13.41 20.23
C GLY A 175 7.59 -14.12 21.27
N LYS A 176 6.89 -13.38 22.14
CA LYS A 176 5.95 -13.94 23.12
C LYS A 176 4.52 -13.84 22.60
N VAL A 177 3.79 -14.94 22.68
CA VAL A 177 2.37 -14.98 22.33
C VAL A 177 1.57 -14.21 23.37
N PHE A 178 0.76 -13.25 22.95
CA PHE A 178 -0.13 -12.49 23.79
C PHE A 178 -1.61 -12.68 23.44
N ASP A 179 -1.91 -13.14 22.22
CA ASP A 179 -3.26 -13.45 21.73
C ASP A 179 -3.21 -14.72 20.91
N ASP A 180 -4.13 -15.66 21.14
CA ASP A 180 -4.26 -16.91 20.37
C ASP A 180 -5.73 -17.33 20.40
N ARG A 181 -6.48 -17.04 19.32
CA ARG A 181 -7.92 -17.19 19.31
C ARG A 181 -8.51 -17.38 17.91
N GLU A 182 -9.70 -17.97 17.89
CA GLU A 182 -10.60 -17.97 16.74
C GLU A 182 -11.42 -16.67 16.75
N VAL A 183 -11.56 -16.03 15.59
CA VAL A 183 -12.32 -14.80 15.43
C VAL A 183 -13.19 -14.86 14.19
N SER A 184 -14.46 -14.47 14.34
CA SER A 184 -15.36 -14.19 13.22
C SER A 184 -15.76 -12.71 13.25
N TYR A 185 -15.61 -12.01 12.12
CA TYR A 185 -15.98 -10.61 12.03
C TYR A 185 -16.30 -10.19 10.59
N CYS A 186 -16.94 -9.03 10.43
CA CYS A 186 -17.18 -8.40 9.15
C CYS A 186 -15.95 -7.58 8.74
N VAL A 187 -15.34 -7.88 7.57
CA VAL A 187 -14.16 -7.19 7.05
C VAL A 187 -14.39 -5.68 7.03
N GLY A 188 -13.56 -4.95 7.77
CA GLY A 188 -13.67 -3.52 8.02
C GLY A 188 -14.14 -3.16 9.44
N ASP A 189 -14.77 -4.07 10.18
CA ASP A 189 -15.18 -3.89 11.59
C ASP A 189 -14.13 -4.42 12.58
N TYR A 190 -12.86 -4.43 12.17
CA TYR A 190 -11.74 -4.99 12.91
C TYR A 190 -11.58 -4.45 14.34
N SER A 191 -11.92 -3.18 14.56
CA SER A 191 -11.78 -2.52 15.87
C SER A 191 -12.72 -3.09 16.93
N GLU A 192 -13.94 -3.52 16.56
CA GLU A 192 -14.93 -4.09 17.50
C GLU A 192 -14.47 -5.42 18.09
N VAL A 193 -13.73 -6.20 17.29
CA VAL A 193 -13.19 -7.50 17.71
C VAL A 193 -11.75 -7.42 18.19
N GLY A 194 -11.18 -6.21 18.28
CA GLY A 194 -9.82 -5.98 18.76
C GLY A 194 -8.74 -6.55 17.84
N ILE A 195 -8.94 -6.42 16.54
CA ILE A 195 -7.97 -6.79 15.50
C ILE A 195 -7.28 -5.52 15.00
N PRO A 196 -5.96 -5.53 14.74
CA PRO A 196 -5.29 -4.40 14.12
C PRO A 196 -5.77 -4.13 12.69
N ARG A 197 -5.81 -2.86 12.30
CA ARG A 197 -6.16 -2.45 10.94
C ARG A 197 -5.28 -3.14 9.88
N GLY A 198 -3.99 -3.31 10.16
CA GLY A 198 -3.08 -3.99 9.24
C GLY A 198 -3.41 -5.46 9.03
N VAL A 199 -3.96 -6.16 10.05
CA VAL A 199 -4.46 -7.53 9.90
C VAL A 199 -5.71 -7.58 9.01
N ASP A 200 -6.66 -6.65 9.18
CA ASP A 200 -7.83 -6.53 8.29
C ASP A 200 -7.40 -6.28 6.83
N SER A 201 -6.37 -5.44 6.62
CA SER A 201 -5.80 -5.22 5.28
C SER A 201 -5.19 -6.49 4.67
N ALA A 202 -4.53 -7.31 5.50
CA ALA A 202 -3.96 -8.59 5.07
C ALA A 202 -5.07 -9.59 4.68
N VAL A 203 -6.11 -9.71 5.49
CA VAL A 203 -7.25 -10.62 5.25
C VAL A 203 -7.88 -10.37 3.88
N ARG A 204 -7.99 -9.11 3.44
CA ARG A 204 -8.49 -8.73 2.11
C ARG A 204 -7.62 -9.19 0.94
N LYS A 205 -6.37 -9.61 1.20
CA LYS A 205 -5.44 -10.17 0.21
C LYS A 205 -5.24 -11.68 0.35
N MET A 206 -5.79 -12.28 1.40
CA MET A 206 -5.68 -13.71 1.68
C MET A 206 -6.78 -14.51 0.96
N ARG A 207 -6.48 -15.75 0.62
CA ARG A 207 -7.45 -16.72 0.12
C ARG A 207 -7.88 -17.62 1.28
N ALA A 208 -9.09 -18.18 1.19
CA ALA A 208 -9.53 -19.17 2.20
C ALA A 208 -8.52 -20.31 2.31
N GLU A 209 -8.27 -20.78 3.53
CA GLU A 209 -7.26 -21.76 3.92
C GLU A 209 -5.81 -21.28 3.75
N GLY A 210 -5.61 -20.00 3.42
CA GLY A 210 -4.30 -19.37 3.35
C GLY A 210 -3.75 -18.98 4.72
N LYS A 211 -2.41 -18.91 4.82
CA LYS A 211 -1.69 -18.47 6.01
C LYS A 211 -0.71 -17.34 5.66
N SER A 212 -0.61 -16.36 6.53
CA SER A 212 0.31 -15.24 6.37
C SER A 212 0.86 -14.77 7.72
N ILE A 213 2.06 -14.20 7.68
CA ILE A 213 2.60 -13.39 8.78
C ILE A 213 2.34 -11.93 8.45
N VAL A 214 1.74 -11.22 9.39
CA VAL A 214 1.43 -9.79 9.26
C VAL A 214 2.16 -9.03 10.34
N ARG A 215 3.05 -8.12 9.93
CA ARG A 215 3.78 -7.22 10.83
C ARG A 215 3.14 -5.85 10.78
N VAL A 216 2.75 -5.33 11.94
CA VAL A 216 2.05 -4.05 12.07
C VAL A 216 2.73 -3.14 13.09
N SER A 217 2.66 -1.84 12.83
CA SER A 217 3.19 -0.81 13.73
C SER A 217 2.36 0.46 13.65
N LYS A 218 2.53 1.39 14.59
CA LYS A 218 1.88 2.70 14.63
C LYS A 218 0.34 2.58 14.45
N GLN A 219 -0.25 3.38 13.56
CA GLN A 219 -1.70 3.41 13.30
C GLN A 219 -2.30 2.13 12.72
N ASN A 220 -1.47 1.22 12.20
CA ASN A 220 -1.90 -0.08 11.69
C ASN A 220 -1.83 -1.19 12.73
N SER A 221 -1.32 -0.88 13.96
CA SER A 221 -1.26 -1.76 15.11
C SER A 221 -2.55 -1.68 15.96
N LEU A 222 -2.52 -2.24 17.17
CA LEU A 222 -3.60 -2.16 18.14
C LEU A 222 -3.76 -0.73 18.68
N GLY A 223 -5.02 -0.34 18.95
CA GLY A 223 -5.31 0.88 19.68
C GLY A 223 -4.87 0.82 21.15
N GLU A 224 -4.77 1.97 21.82
CA GLU A 224 -4.29 2.09 23.19
C GLU A 224 -5.07 1.21 24.19
N GLU A 225 -6.40 1.16 24.05
CA GLU A 225 -7.25 0.34 24.92
C GLU A 225 -6.95 -1.16 24.78
N GLN A 226 -6.75 -1.63 23.55
CA GLN A 226 -6.43 -3.03 23.28
C GLN A 226 -5.00 -3.36 23.73
N CYS A 227 -4.05 -2.46 23.53
CA CYS A 227 -2.70 -2.61 24.06
C CYS A 227 -2.70 -2.78 25.58
N ALA A 228 -3.51 -1.97 26.29
CA ALA A 228 -3.64 -2.06 27.75
C ALA A 228 -4.19 -3.43 28.21
N LYS A 229 -5.18 -3.99 27.49
CA LYS A 229 -5.72 -5.34 27.78
C LYS A 229 -4.67 -6.44 27.72
N PHE A 230 -3.76 -6.35 26.76
CA PHE A 230 -2.72 -7.34 26.56
C PHE A 230 -1.40 -7.02 27.30
N GLY A 231 -1.33 -5.90 28.02
CA GLY A 231 -0.11 -5.46 28.72
C GLY A 231 1.01 -5.05 27.76
N ILE A 232 0.67 -4.59 26.57
CA ILE A 232 1.61 -4.18 25.51
C ILE A 232 1.74 -2.65 25.51
N PRO A 233 2.96 -2.08 25.40
CA PRO A 233 3.14 -0.64 25.28
C PRO A 233 2.43 -0.09 24.01
N PRO A 234 1.74 1.05 24.10
CA PRO A 234 1.13 1.68 22.93
C PRO A 234 2.16 1.98 21.84
N GLY A 235 1.79 1.73 20.57
CA GLY A 235 2.68 1.95 19.43
C GLY A 235 3.71 0.87 19.17
N SER A 236 3.68 -0.23 19.94
CA SER A 236 4.57 -1.38 19.70
C SER A 236 4.38 -1.96 18.30
N SER A 237 5.47 -2.46 17.73
CA SER A 237 5.42 -3.32 16.55
C SER A 237 4.97 -4.72 16.96
N LEU A 238 3.95 -5.24 16.29
CA LEU A 238 3.36 -6.54 16.56
C LEU A 238 3.47 -7.44 15.33
N GLU A 239 3.57 -8.74 15.57
CA GLU A 239 3.53 -9.77 14.53
C GLU A 239 2.31 -10.66 14.77
N TYR A 240 1.61 -10.99 13.69
CA TYR A 240 0.45 -11.87 13.72
C TYR A 240 0.61 -13.00 12.72
N GLU A 241 0.46 -14.24 13.20
CA GLU A 241 0.19 -15.37 12.31
C GLU A 241 -1.32 -15.42 12.07
N VAL A 242 -1.72 -15.25 10.82
CA VAL A 242 -3.13 -15.21 10.41
C VAL A 242 -3.43 -16.41 9.53
N THR A 243 -4.43 -17.21 9.90
CA THR A 243 -4.98 -18.26 9.04
C THR A 243 -6.42 -17.88 8.70
N LEU A 244 -6.70 -17.58 7.43
CA LEU A 244 -8.08 -17.36 6.96
C LEU A 244 -8.73 -18.73 6.71
N LYS A 245 -9.68 -19.13 7.57
CA LYS A 245 -10.38 -20.43 7.46
C LYS A 245 -11.42 -20.42 6.37
N SER A 246 -12.32 -19.47 6.44
CA SER A 246 -13.44 -19.32 5.51
C SER A 246 -13.90 -17.86 5.42
N PHE A 247 -14.67 -17.56 4.40
CA PHE A 247 -15.42 -16.32 4.29
C PHE A 247 -16.68 -16.48 3.47
N GLU A 248 -17.68 -15.65 3.77
CA GLU A 248 -18.90 -15.58 2.99
C GLU A 248 -18.67 -14.70 1.76
N LYS A 249 -18.93 -15.27 0.58
CA LYS A 249 -18.83 -14.53 -0.67
C LYS A 249 -20.02 -13.59 -0.81
N VAL A 250 -19.76 -12.29 -0.92
CA VAL A 250 -20.80 -11.30 -1.24
C VAL A 250 -21.34 -11.60 -2.65
N LYS A 251 -22.66 -11.57 -2.82
CA LYS A 251 -23.29 -11.79 -4.13
C LYS A 251 -22.99 -10.59 -5.04
N SER A 252 -22.23 -10.82 -6.12
CA SER A 252 -21.92 -9.78 -7.09
C SER A 252 -23.15 -9.34 -7.88
N ILE A 253 -23.27 -8.05 -8.16
CA ILE A 253 -24.30 -7.44 -9.02
C ILE A 253 -24.28 -8.10 -10.40
N GLN A 254 -23.09 -8.40 -10.93
CA GLN A 254 -22.90 -9.01 -12.25
C GLN A 254 -23.44 -10.44 -12.34
N SER A 255 -23.63 -11.13 -11.21
CA SER A 255 -24.21 -12.48 -11.19
C SER A 255 -25.73 -12.51 -11.41
N LEU A 256 -26.37 -11.33 -11.46
CA LEU A 256 -27.81 -11.16 -11.64
C LEU A 256 -28.17 -11.06 -13.13
N SER A 257 -29.31 -11.64 -13.48
CA SER A 257 -29.68 -11.89 -14.87
C SER A 257 -30.23 -10.67 -15.61
N SER A 258 -30.81 -9.71 -14.89
CA SER A 258 -31.45 -8.54 -15.49
C SER A 258 -30.93 -7.23 -14.92
N PHE A 259 -30.90 -6.18 -15.75
CA PHE A 259 -30.56 -4.83 -15.33
C PHE A 259 -31.40 -4.34 -14.14
N SER A 260 -32.71 -4.66 -14.13
CA SER A 260 -33.60 -4.27 -13.02
C SER A 260 -33.18 -4.89 -11.70
N GLU A 261 -32.86 -6.20 -11.70
CA GLU A 261 -32.38 -6.91 -10.51
C GLU A 261 -31.01 -6.36 -10.05
N GLN A 262 -30.13 -6.08 -10.99
CA GLN A 262 -28.82 -5.47 -10.71
C GLN A 262 -28.97 -4.13 -10.00
N MET A 263 -29.84 -3.26 -10.48
CA MET A 263 -30.08 -1.92 -9.88
C MET A 263 -30.81 -2.00 -8.53
N GLU A 264 -31.76 -2.94 -8.40
CA GLU A 264 -32.41 -3.17 -7.09
C GLU A 264 -31.41 -3.66 -6.03
N HIS A 265 -30.55 -4.58 -6.43
CA HIS A 265 -29.50 -5.10 -5.53
C HIS A 265 -28.50 -4.01 -5.16
N ALA A 266 -28.04 -3.20 -6.11
CA ALA A 266 -27.16 -2.07 -5.88
C ALA A 266 -27.76 -1.07 -4.86
N ARG A 267 -29.04 -0.75 -4.99
CA ARG A 267 -29.75 0.11 -4.04
C ARG A 267 -29.85 -0.50 -2.63
N LYS A 268 -30.05 -1.83 -2.53
CA LYS A 268 -30.04 -2.54 -1.24
C LYS A 268 -28.67 -2.47 -0.58
N ILE A 269 -27.61 -2.74 -1.35
CA ILE A 269 -26.22 -2.60 -0.88
C ILE A 269 -25.98 -1.15 -0.41
N ARG A 270 -26.27 -0.15 -1.23
CA ARG A 270 -26.11 1.27 -0.86
C ARG A 270 -26.90 1.65 0.39
N SER A 271 -28.11 1.15 0.53
CA SER A 271 -28.93 1.39 1.74
C SER A 271 -28.27 0.79 2.98
N HIS A 272 -27.72 -0.42 2.87
CA HIS A 272 -26.99 -1.08 3.96
C HIS A 272 -25.72 -0.29 4.34
N ILE A 273 -24.96 0.18 3.35
CA ILE A 273 -23.77 1.01 3.60
C ILE A 273 -24.15 2.32 4.29
N ASN A 274 -25.31 2.91 3.97
CA ASN A 274 -25.79 4.12 4.64
C ASN A 274 -26.01 3.92 6.15
N GLU A 275 -26.35 2.72 6.61
CA GLU A 275 -26.48 2.43 8.06
C GLU A 275 -25.11 2.50 8.74
N TYR A 276 -24.04 1.99 8.10
CA TYR A 276 -22.68 2.15 8.62
C TYR A 276 -22.26 3.62 8.74
N LEU A 277 -22.63 4.46 7.76
CA LEU A 277 -22.38 5.91 7.85
C LEU A 277 -23.11 6.57 9.03
N LYS A 278 -24.35 6.15 9.31
CA LYS A 278 -25.14 6.69 10.43
C LYS A 278 -24.53 6.38 11.79
N VAL A 279 -23.95 5.19 11.94
CA VAL A 279 -23.27 4.77 13.18
C VAL A 279 -21.81 5.19 13.25
N GLY A 280 -21.32 6.00 12.28
CA GLY A 280 -19.98 6.58 12.31
C GLY A 280 -18.86 5.69 11.79
N LYS A 281 -19.16 4.52 11.18
CA LYS A 281 -18.17 3.61 10.57
C LYS A 281 -17.76 4.12 9.18
N HIS A 282 -17.12 5.28 9.14
CA HIS A 282 -16.85 5.99 7.87
C HIS A 282 -15.91 5.21 6.95
N THR A 283 -14.81 4.68 7.47
CA THR A 283 -13.81 3.94 6.67
C THR A 283 -14.41 2.68 6.03
N LEU A 284 -15.18 1.89 6.80
CA LEU A 284 -15.87 0.71 6.27
C LEU A 284 -16.86 1.10 5.17
N ALA A 285 -17.69 2.13 5.42
CA ALA A 285 -18.64 2.60 4.42
C ALA A 285 -17.94 3.08 3.14
N GLN A 286 -16.79 3.75 3.24
CA GLN A 286 -15.99 4.16 2.09
C GLN A 286 -15.53 2.96 1.27
N ASP A 287 -14.93 1.95 1.92
CA ASP A 287 -14.44 0.76 1.23
C ASP A 287 -15.59 0.01 0.52
N MET A 288 -16.73 -0.14 1.20
CA MET A 288 -17.93 -0.77 0.59
C MET A 288 -18.51 0.04 -0.57
N TYR A 289 -18.51 1.40 -0.49
CA TYR A 289 -18.92 2.23 -1.62
C TYR A 289 -17.98 2.12 -2.81
N ILE A 290 -16.65 2.06 -2.56
CA ILE A 290 -15.65 1.86 -3.62
C ILE A 290 -15.87 0.52 -4.32
N ASN A 291 -16.14 -0.56 -3.56
CA ASN A 291 -16.46 -1.86 -4.12
C ASN A 291 -17.75 -1.80 -4.96
N LEU A 292 -18.81 -1.17 -4.43
CA LEU A 292 -20.06 -1.00 -5.16
C LEU A 292 -19.87 -0.22 -6.47
N LEU A 293 -19.08 0.86 -6.47
CA LEU A 293 -18.73 1.59 -7.69
C LEU A 293 -17.97 0.70 -8.68
N GLY A 294 -17.02 -0.09 -8.18
CA GLY A 294 -16.28 -1.06 -9.00
C GLY A 294 -17.22 -2.03 -9.72
N GLU A 295 -18.22 -2.57 -9.03
CA GLU A 295 -19.21 -3.44 -9.66
C GLU A 295 -20.12 -2.70 -10.66
N LEU A 296 -20.59 -1.49 -10.32
CA LEU A 296 -21.46 -0.69 -11.18
C LEU A 296 -20.80 -0.31 -12.50
N LEU A 297 -19.47 -0.14 -12.54
CA LEU A 297 -18.71 0.16 -13.77
C LEU A 297 -18.82 -0.93 -14.84
N TYR A 298 -19.07 -2.18 -14.44
CA TYR A 298 -19.20 -3.32 -15.37
C TYR A 298 -20.65 -3.66 -15.72
N VAL A 299 -21.64 -2.89 -15.23
CA VAL A 299 -23.05 -3.09 -15.60
C VAL A 299 -23.28 -2.64 -17.04
N VAL A 300 -23.77 -3.56 -17.86
CA VAL A 300 -24.08 -3.31 -19.26
C VAL A 300 -25.49 -2.74 -19.37
N THR A 301 -25.63 -1.60 -20.06
CA THR A 301 -26.93 -0.93 -20.28
C THR A 301 -27.41 -1.08 -21.71
N GLN A 302 -28.71 -1.30 -21.86
CA GLN A 302 -29.38 -1.37 -23.15
C GLN A 302 -30.29 -0.13 -23.35
N GLY A 303 -29.70 0.93 -23.91
CA GLY A 303 -30.43 2.15 -24.21
C GLY A 303 -30.38 3.25 -23.16
N VAL A 304 -30.96 4.39 -23.53
CA VAL A 304 -30.79 5.67 -22.77
C VAL A 304 -31.38 5.61 -21.37
N LYS A 305 -32.54 4.94 -21.19
CA LYS A 305 -33.20 4.88 -19.87
C LYS A 305 -32.39 4.11 -18.83
N GLU A 306 -31.83 2.96 -19.22
CA GLU A 306 -31.00 2.16 -18.32
C GLU A 306 -29.72 2.91 -17.97
N LYS A 307 -29.08 3.56 -18.96
CA LYS A 307 -27.92 4.40 -18.73
C LYS A 307 -28.21 5.52 -17.74
N GLN A 308 -29.32 6.22 -17.90
CA GLN A 308 -29.74 7.28 -16.96
C GLN A 308 -29.96 6.71 -15.55
N THR A 309 -30.54 5.53 -15.41
CA THR A 309 -30.76 4.88 -14.12
C THR A 309 -29.43 4.50 -13.46
N LEU A 310 -28.49 3.96 -14.21
CA LEU A 310 -27.14 3.64 -13.74
C LEU A 310 -26.38 4.92 -13.31
N ASP A 311 -26.41 5.96 -14.16
CA ASP A 311 -25.77 7.24 -13.88
C ASP A 311 -26.32 7.87 -12.57
N GLN A 312 -27.63 7.80 -12.35
CA GLN A 312 -28.26 8.27 -11.10
C GLN A 312 -27.80 7.49 -9.87
N GLU A 313 -27.64 6.17 -9.98
CA GLU A 313 -27.14 5.34 -8.90
C GLU A 313 -25.65 5.65 -8.60
N MET A 314 -24.81 5.80 -9.62
CA MET A 314 -23.41 6.20 -9.49
C MET A 314 -23.28 7.60 -8.83
N ILE A 315 -24.10 8.57 -9.25
CA ILE A 315 -24.17 9.89 -8.63
C ILE A 315 -24.50 9.76 -7.14
N ALA A 316 -25.51 8.94 -6.79
CA ALA A 316 -25.89 8.75 -5.38
C ALA A 316 -24.77 8.14 -4.55
N VAL A 317 -24.05 7.16 -5.07
CA VAL A 317 -22.91 6.54 -4.38
C VAL A 317 -21.75 7.54 -4.21
N HIS A 318 -21.34 8.25 -5.26
CA HIS A 318 -20.29 9.26 -5.17
C HIS A 318 -20.64 10.40 -4.20
N LEU A 319 -21.90 10.84 -4.18
CA LEU A 319 -22.35 11.84 -3.19
C LEU A 319 -22.22 11.31 -1.76
N ASN A 320 -22.61 10.07 -1.49
CA ASN A 320 -22.50 9.50 -0.15
C ASN A 320 -21.04 9.30 0.27
N LEU A 321 -20.18 8.90 -0.67
CA LEU A 321 -18.75 8.78 -0.47
C LEU A 321 -18.10 10.15 -0.16
N ALA A 322 -18.47 11.20 -0.91
CA ALA A 322 -18.04 12.57 -0.62
C ALA A 322 -18.52 13.06 0.76
N LEU A 323 -19.73 12.65 1.22
CA LEU A 323 -20.22 12.94 2.55
C LEU A 323 -19.41 12.24 3.64
N SER A 324 -19.00 10.98 3.40
CA SER A 324 -18.15 10.24 4.33
C SER A 324 -16.79 10.93 4.49
N PHE A 325 -16.14 11.30 3.40
CA PHE A 325 -14.89 12.06 3.44
C PHE A 325 -15.02 13.44 4.11
N LEU A 326 -16.19 14.08 3.98
CA LEU A 326 -16.44 15.34 4.67
C LEU A 326 -16.47 15.17 6.20
N ARG A 327 -16.99 14.04 6.69
CA ARG A 327 -16.99 13.72 8.13
C ARG A 327 -15.59 13.48 8.69
N GLU A 328 -14.68 13.02 7.86
CA GLU A 328 -13.27 12.79 8.21
C GLU A 328 -12.35 13.99 7.90
N ASN A 329 -12.92 15.12 7.45
CA ASN A 329 -12.15 16.30 7.01
C ASN A 329 -11.08 15.99 5.95
N ASN A 330 -11.41 15.11 5.00
CA ASN A 330 -10.53 14.77 3.88
C ASN A 330 -10.94 15.53 2.61
N PRO A 331 -10.35 16.71 2.33
CA PRO A 331 -10.77 17.56 1.21
C PRO A 331 -10.48 16.93 -0.16
N THR A 332 -9.42 16.14 -0.28
CA THR A 332 -9.08 15.47 -1.55
C THR A 332 -10.15 14.46 -1.92
N GLY A 333 -10.52 13.56 -1.01
CA GLY A 333 -11.57 12.58 -1.26
C GLY A 333 -12.93 13.21 -1.58
N ILE A 334 -13.26 14.38 -0.96
CA ILE A 334 -14.47 15.12 -1.27
C ILE A 334 -14.44 15.65 -2.71
N ILE A 335 -13.33 16.32 -3.09
CA ILE A 335 -13.18 16.95 -4.42
C ILE A 335 -13.29 15.89 -5.50
N ASP A 336 -12.51 14.81 -5.40
CA ASP A 336 -12.46 13.73 -6.39
C ASP A 336 -13.85 13.13 -6.66
N ASN A 337 -14.60 12.84 -5.59
CA ASN A 337 -15.95 12.28 -5.73
C ASN A 337 -16.98 13.31 -6.22
N CYS A 338 -16.88 14.57 -5.82
CA CYS A 338 -17.73 15.62 -6.34
C CYS A 338 -17.46 15.87 -7.84
N ASP A 339 -16.20 15.79 -8.28
CA ASP A 339 -15.86 15.94 -9.70
C ASP A 339 -16.47 14.82 -10.54
N LYS A 340 -16.44 13.57 -10.06
CA LYS A 340 -17.15 12.46 -10.71
C LYS A 340 -18.65 12.72 -10.84
N VAL A 341 -19.30 13.29 -9.82
CA VAL A 341 -20.70 13.69 -9.90
C VAL A 341 -20.91 14.79 -10.95
N LEU A 342 -20.03 15.79 -10.98
CA LEU A 342 -20.12 16.93 -11.90
C LEU A 342 -19.84 16.54 -13.37
N ASP A 343 -19.14 15.44 -13.61
CA ASP A 343 -18.99 14.83 -14.95
C ASP A 343 -20.33 14.30 -15.49
N PHE A 344 -21.22 13.78 -14.60
CA PHE A 344 -22.57 13.34 -14.95
C PHE A 344 -23.59 14.49 -14.98
N ASP A 345 -23.52 15.39 -13.99
CA ASP A 345 -24.44 16.52 -13.80
C ASP A 345 -23.66 17.75 -13.33
N ALA A 346 -23.25 18.59 -14.29
CA ALA A 346 -22.43 19.78 -14.05
C ALA A 346 -23.09 20.83 -13.12
N SER A 347 -24.42 20.73 -12.91
CA SER A 347 -25.20 21.62 -12.05
C SER A 347 -25.59 21.01 -10.73
N ASN A 348 -25.11 19.81 -10.39
CA ASN A 348 -25.51 19.11 -9.18
C ASN A 348 -25.26 19.93 -7.91
N GLU A 349 -26.34 20.34 -7.27
CA GLU A 349 -26.34 21.21 -6.10
C GLU A 349 -25.47 20.68 -4.96
N LYS A 350 -25.65 19.38 -4.61
CA LYS A 350 -24.93 18.74 -3.50
C LYS A 350 -23.43 18.61 -3.79
N ALA A 351 -23.08 18.30 -5.03
CA ALA A 351 -21.68 18.17 -5.43
C ALA A 351 -20.98 19.53 -5.40
N LEU A 352 -21.56 20.56 -6.01
CA LEU A 352 -21.02 21.92 -5.99
C LEU A 352 -20.85 22.43 -4.55
N PHE A 353 -21.86 22.23 -3.69
CA PHE A 353 -21.82 22.67 -2.31
C PHE A 353 -20.73 21.96 -1.50
N ARG A 354 -20.67 20.63 -1.57
CA ARG A 354 -19.64 19.83 -0.86
C ARG A 354 -18.23 20.15 -1.36
N LYS A 355 -18.05 20.31 -2.67
CA LYS A 355 -16.77 20.74 -3.22
C LYS A 355 -16.35 22.12 -2.72
N GLY A 356 -17.30 23.07 -2.56
CA GLY A 356 -17.05 24.35 -1.92
C GLY A 356 -16.62 24.21 -0.45
N GLN A 357 -17.26 23.32 0.31
CA GLN A 357 -16.83 23.00 1.69
C GLN A 357 -15.40 22.40 1.72
N ALA A 358 -15.04 21.54 0.76
CA ALA A 358 -13.70 20.97 0.68
C ALA A 358 -12.63 22.04 0.42
N PHE A 359 -12.91 23.02 -0.44
CA PHE A 359 -11.99 24.14 -0.64
C PHE A 359 -11.85 25.02 0.61
N LEU A 360 -12.91 25.20 1.40
CA LEU A 360 -12.80 25.86 2.70
C LEU A 360 -11.89 25.10 3.67
N LEU A 361 -12.00 23.76 3.72
CA LEU A 361 -11.10 22.91 4.52
C LEU A 361 -9.62 23.05 4.09
N ARG A 362 -9.38 23.30 2.81
CA ARG A 362 -8.02 23.58 2.27
C ARG A 362 -7.55 25.01 2.50
N GLY A 363 -8.44 25.91 2.96
CA GLY A 363 -8.15 27.35 3.08
C GLY A 363 -8.29 28.14 1.77
N ASP A 364 -8.76 27.53 0.69
CA ASP A 364 -8.97 28.17 -0.60
C ASP A 364 -10.36 28.83 -0.69
N VAL A 365 -10.45 30.00 -0.05
CA VAL A 365 -11.72 30.72 0.10
C VAL A 365 -12.24 31.26 -1.23
N GLU A 366 -11.37 31.57 -2.20
CA GLU A 366 -11.77 32.11 -3.50
C GLU A 366 -12.46 31.04 -4.36
N GLN A 367 -11.90 29.83 -4.42
CA GLN A 367 -12.52 28.68 -5.10
C GLN A 367 -13.83 28.28 -4.46
N ALA A 368 -13.87 28.25 -3.11
CA ALA A 368 -15.10 27.98 -2.37
C ALA A 368 -16.21 29.00 -2.70
N LEU A 369 -15.89 30.29 -2.69
CA LEU A 369 -16.82 31.37 -3.05
C LEU A 369 -17.37 31.19 -4.47
N HIS A 370 -16.51 30.88 -5.42
CA HIS A 370 -16.92 30.62 -6.80
C HIS A 370 -17.95 29.49 -6.89
N LEU A 371 -17.70 28.38 -6.20
CA LEU A 371 -18.59 27.20 -6.20
C LEU A 371 -19.94 27.51 -5.53
N PHE A 372 -19.95 28.18 -4.36
CA PHE A 372 -21.21 28.56 -3.70
C PHE A 372 -22.02 29.56 -4.54
N LYS A 373 -21.38 30.47 -5.27
CA LYS A 373 -22.07 31.34 -6.23
C LYS A 373 -22.66 30.54 -7.39
N ARG A 374 -21.96 29.50 -7.89
CA ARG A 374 -22.54 28.59 -8.90
C ARG A 374 -23.78 27.88 -8.36
N VAL A 375 -23.78 27.43 -7.10
CA VAL A 375 -24.99 26.87 -6.47
C VAL A 375 -26.14 27.88 -6.51
N LEU A 376 -25.91 29.12 -6.06
CA LEU A 376 -26.95 30.15 -6.04
C LEU A 376 -27.48 30.57 -7.42
N ASN A 377 -26.65 30.47 -8.45
CA ASN A 377 -27.07 30.75 -9.82
C ASN A 377 -28.11 29.72 -10.32
N SER A 378 -27.96 28.45 -9.95
CA SER A 378 -28.88 27.37 -10.32
C SER A 378 -30.01 27.16 -9.30
N TYR A 379 -29.75 27.46 -8.03
CA TYR A 379 -30.66 27.25 -6.89
C TYR A 379 -30.67 28.51 -5.99
N PRO A 380 -31.36 29.60 -6.39
CA PRO A 380 -31.34 30.88 -5.66
C PRO A 380 -31.90 30.80 -4.25
N GLU A 381 -32.75 29.83 -3.98
CA GLU A 381 -33.38 29.58 -2.65
C GLU A 381 -32.47 28.84 -1.68
N ASN A 382 -31.27 28.39 -2.08
CA ASN A 382 -30.37 27.68 -1.19
C ASN A 382 -29.77 28.62 -0.12
N THR A 383 -30.41 28.65 1.04
CA THR A 383 -30.00 29.49 2.19
C THR A 383 -28.65 29.12 2.75
N ALA A 384 -28.27 27.85 2.69
CA ALA A 384 -26.97 27.36 3.16
C ALA A 384 -25.82 27.90 2.26
N ALA A 385 -25.99 27.87 0.93
CA ALA A 385 -25.02 28.45 0.01
C ALA A 385 -24.92 29.99 0.18
N ALA A 386 -26.05 30.68 0.36
CA ALA A 386 -26.04 32.11 0.63
C ALA A 386 -25.30 32.48 1.91
N ALA A 387 -25.43 31.69 2.97
CA ALA A 387 -24.67 31.86 4.20
C ALA A 387 -23.16 31.67 3.98
N GLN A 388 -22.76 30.64 3.25
CA GLN A 388 -21.35 30.37 2.94
C GLN A 388 -20.72 31.46 2.05
N VAL A 389 -21.47 32.00 1.07
CA VAL A 389 -21.01 33.16 0.27
C VAL A 389 -20.67 34.33 1.16
N ARG A 390 -21.56 34.69 2.12
CA ARG A 390 -21.32 35.80 3.05
C ARG A 390 -20.05 35.55 3.91
N VAL A 391 -19.87 34.34 4.40
CA VAL A 391 -18.69 33.95 5.18
C VAL A 391 -17.41 34.11 4.32
N CYS A 392 -17.40 33.60 3.11
CA CYS A 392 -16.24 33.72 2.20
C CYS A 392 -15.93 35.18 1.87
N GLU A 393 -16.94 35.99 1.52
CA GLU A 393 -16.77 37.41 1.20
C GLU A 393 -16.21 38.22 2.37
N ASN A 394 -16.70 37.97 3.59
CA ASN A 394 -16.17 38.60 4.80
C ASN A 394 -14.73 38.18 5.08
N THR A 395 -14.39 36.90 4.90
CA THR A 395 -13.03 36.38 5.08
C THR A 395 -12.07 37.05 4.12
N LEU A 396 -12.41 37.12 2.83
CA LEU A 396 -11.57 37.75 1.80
C LEU A 396 -11.41 39.26 2.04
N LYS A 397 -12.45 39.92 2.51
CA LYS A 397 -12.37 41.35 2.91
C LYS A 397 -11.40 41.55 4.05
N ASN A 398 -11.50 40.73 5.10
CA ASN A 398 -10.60 40.81 6.24
C ASN A 398 -9.13 40.56 5.88
N VAL A 399 -8.86 39.55 5.01
CA VAL A 399 -7.51 39.26 4.49
C VAL A 399 -6.96 40.49 3.76
N LYS A 400 -7.72 41.06 2.83
CA LYS A 400 -7.29 42.28 2.10
C LYS A 400 -7.03 43.48 3.00
N GLU A 401 -7.83 43.65 4.06
CA GLU A 401 -7.59 44.71 5.05
C GLU A 401 -6.33 44.48 5.88
N GLN A 402 -6.06 43.24 6.27
CA GLN A 402 -4.83 42.86 6.97
C GLN A 402 -3.59 43.07 6.10
N GLU A 403 -3.64 42.62 4.85
CA GLU A 403 -2.57 42.86 3.87
C GLU A 403 -2.28 44.36 3.71
N LYS A 404 -3.31 45.19 3.53
CA LYS A 404 -3.17 46.64 3.46
C LYS A 404 -2.50 47.23 4.70
N LYS A 405 -2.85 46.75 5.89
CA LYS A 405 -2.23 47.18 7.16
C LYS A 405 -0.75 46.77 7.23
N MET A 406 -0.45 45.54 6.82
CA MET A 406 0.92 45.05 6.77
C MET A 406 1.78 45.85 5.78
N PHE A 407 1.30 46.06 4.56
CA PHE A 407 1.96 46.89 3.56
C PHE A 407 2.22 48.32 4.07
N ARG A 408 1.23 48.95 4.68
CA ARG A 408 1.38 50.29 5.28
C ARG A 408 2.43 50.30 6.40
N SER A 409 2.48 49.29 7.23
CA SER A 409 3.46 49.17 8.31
C SER A 409 4.88 48.93 7.79
N ALA A 410 5.02 48.05 6.77
CA ALA A 410 6.28 47.77 6.12
C ALA A 410 6.83 49.02 5.40
N PHE A 411 5.97 49.74 4.67
CA PHE A 411 6.32 50.99 4.02
C PHE A 411 6.78 52.06 5.00
N LYS A 412 6.10 52.23 6.15
CA LYS A 412 6.54 53.16 7.23
C LYS A 412 7.91 52.78 7.81
N ARG A 413 8.21 51.45 7.92
CA ARG A 413 9.54 51.01 8.38
C ARG A 413 10.63 51.32 7.36
N LEU A 414 10.37 51.11 6.06
CA LEU A 414 11.30 51.46 4.98
C LEU A 414 11.57 52.94 4.92
N GLN A 415 10.55 53.80 5.06
CA GLN A 415 10.75 55.28 5.16
C GLN A 415 11.59 55.69 6.37
N LYS A 416 11.37 55.06 7.55
CA LYS A 416 12.21 55.30 8.74
C LYS A 416 13.65 54.81 8.60
N ALA A 417 13.90 53.81 7.75
CA ALA A 417 15.23 53.27 7.45
C ALA A 417 15.98 54.04 6.36
N GLY A 418 15.46 55.22 5.91
CA GLY A 418 16.14 56.09 4.98
C GLY A 418 15.98 55.78 3.50
N PHE A 419 15.08 54.85 3.15
CA PHE A 419 14.70 54.66 1.75
C PHE A 419 13.64 55.71 1.36
N SER A 420 14.09 56.88 0.92
CA SER A 420 13.22 57.89 0.30
C SER A 420 12.99 57.46 -1.16
N SER A 421 11.74 57.23 -1.53
CA SER A 421 11.36 57.08 -2.91
C SER A 421 11.35 58.44 -3.63
N SER A 422 12.49 58.88 -4.14
CA SER A 422 12.55 59.88 -5.17
C SER A 422 13.82 59.66 -6.00
N GLU A 423 13.63 59.46 -7.30
CA GLU A 423 14.62 59.58 -8.38
C GLU A 423 15.66 58.46 -8.54
N GLU A 424 15.21 57.19 -8.89
CA GLU A 424 16.01 56.30 -9.75
C GLU A 424 15.21 55.13 -10.37
N MET A 425 14.01 55.39 -10.86
CA MET A 425 13.28 54.43 -11.69
C MET A 425 13.05 54.96 -13.11
N THR A 426 14.10 55.50 -13.73
CA THR A 426 14.12 55.69 -15.17
C THR A 426 15.54 55.41 -15.67
N LYS A 427 15.84 54.17 -15.94
CA LYS A 427 16.82 53.61 -16.87
C LYS A 427 17.28 52.23 -16.43
N THR A 428 16.45 51.24 -16.59
CA THR A 428 16.93 49.89 -16.88
C THR A 428 15.92 49.25 -17.83
N GLU A 429 16.43 48.97 -19.01
CA GLU A 429 15.76 48.33 -20.11
C GLU A 429 15.19 46.97 -19.69
N ALA A 430 13.99 46.65 -20.17
CA ALA A 430 13.38 45.36 -20.04
C ALA A 430 14.24 44.26 -20.69
N PRO A 431 14.50 43.15 -20.02
CA PRO A 431 15.08 42.00 -20.71
C PRO A 431 14.04 41.38 -21.64
N THR A 432 14.37 41.36 -22.91
CA THR A 432 13.67 40.67 -23.98
C THR A 432 13.46 39.22 -23.61
N ALA A 433 12.20 38.80 -23.60
CA ALA A 433 11.80 37.40 -23.49
C ALA A 433 12.32 36.61 -24.71
N ALA A 434 13.20 35.66 -24.46
CA ALA A 434 13.60 34.66 -25.45
C ALA A 434 12.47 33.67 -25.65
N ALA A 435 12.08 33.47 -26.91
CA ALA A 435 11.13 32.46 -27.36
C ALA A 435 11.69 31.04 -27.16
N PRO A 436 10.86 30.02 -26.88
CA PRO A 436 11.30 28.63 -26.80
C PRO A 436 11.62 28.08 -28.19
N PRO A 437 12.59 27.16 -28.33
CA PRO A 437 12.93 26.52 -29.60
C PRO A 437 11.83 25.55 -30.03
N ALA A 438 11.53 25.57 -31.34
CA ALA A 438 10.64 24.65 -32.01
C ALA A 438 11.25 23.24 -32.06
N GLU A 439 10.40 22.25 -31.77
CA GLU A 439 10.70 20.83 -31.95
C GLU A 439 10.89 20.50 -33.46
N ALA A 440 11.92 19.66 -33.71
CA ALA A 440 12.02 18.83 -34.90
C ALA A 440 12.25 17.39 -34.45
#